data_c46c37e2b3fdf547a6b6ce0504c7b549
#
_entry.id   c46c37e2b3fdf547a6b6ce0504c7b549
#
_cell.length_a   1.000
_cell.length_b   1.000
_cell.length_c   1.000
_cell.angle_alpha   90.00
_cell.angle_beta   90.00
_cell.angle_gamma   90.00
#
_symmetry.space_group_name_H-M   'P 1'
#
loop_
_entity.id
_entity.type
_entity.pdbx_description
1 polymer ?
#
loop_
_entity_poly.entity_id
_entity_poly.type
_entity_poly.pdbx_seq_one_letter_code
_entity_poly.pdbx_strand_id
1 'polypeptide(L)'
;MAVGGGLAMYHVLGVATCVALLYFTFGEVDLRHISLPSLPASVSGSRPFSRAAVTAPFVERRGAQLFLDGQPFYPNGWNSYWLMDQAVEPRSRNRVSRMFRAADEMGLTVCRSWAFNDGAYNALQVSPGHFDERVFKALDRVLVEAGRHGVRLILSLANNLEAYGGKTQYVRWAWEEGVGLSASNDSFFYDPAIRDYFKVYLKTLLTRKNHLTGVEYRDDPTIMAWELMNEPRCTTDPSGDTLQRWIEEMAAYVKSIDKKHLLTVGTEGFYGPTSPERKLAVNPGTWKDNNYGSDFIRNAKIPDIDFVSIHLYPDTWLQHQHATVEEKLKFVKQWVASHIEDGDKELGKPVLTTEFGLSHRAKGFDASHRDVFYKAVYDIVYGSAVRGGAGAAAFVWQLAPEGMEEFHDDFSVVPSEHPSLYRLIKAQSCRLAKLRRGKGEEAKRVLSVCAAGSS
;
A
#
# COMPACT_ATOMS: atom_id res chain seq x y z
N MET A 1 -44.70 -40.19 -4.30
CA MET A 1 -44.15 -41.43 -4.86
C MET A 1 -42.78 -41.12 -5.44
N ALA A 2 -41.84 -41.88 -5.03
CA ALA A 2 -40.39 -41.85 -5.22
C ALA A 2 -39.87 -41.44 -6.60
N VAL A 3 -38.95 -40.48 -6.62
CA VAL A 3 -37.81 -40.39 -7.56
C VAL A 3 -36.67 -39.70 -6.81
N GLY A 4 -35.78 -40.47 -6.22
CA GLY A 4 -34.65 -39.93 -5.45
C GLY A 4 -33.57 -40.98 -5.19
N GLY A 5 -33.27 -41.86 -6.17
CA GLY A 5 -32.31 -42.94 -5.97
C GLY A 5 -31.26 -43.14 -7.05
N GLY A 6 -31.24 -42.31 -8.11
CA GLY A 6 -30.38 -42.55 -9.27
C GLY A 6 -29.01 -41.88 -9.27
N LEU A 7 -28.83 -40.71 -8.65
CA LEU A 7 -27.58 -39.92 -8.77
C LEU A 7 -26.43 -40.39 -7.87
N ALA A 8 -26.75 -40.94 -6.69
CA ALA A 8 -25.73 -41.42 -5.76
C ALA A 8 -25.00 -42.70 -6.24
N MET A 9 -25.66 -43.50 -7.02
CA MET A 9 -25.12 -44.80 -7.51
C MET A 9 -24.10 -44.59 -8.65
N TYR A 10 -24.22 -43.55 -9.46
CA TYR A 10 -23.27 -43.26 -10.55
C TYR A 10 -21.93 -42.71 -10.06
N HIS A 11 -21.92 -41.95 -8.95
CA HIS A 11 -20.66 -41.46 -8.38
C HIS A 11 -19.83 -42.54 -7.69
N VAL A 12 -20.50 -43.51 -7.04
CA VAL A 12 -19.78 -44.64 -6.39
C VAL A 12 -19.21 -45.58 -7.43
N LEU A 13 -19.93 -45.85 -8.53
CA LEU A 13 -19.44 -46.67 -9.65
C LEU A 13 -18.27 -45.99 -10.40
N GLY A 14 -18.31 -44.67 -10.57
CA GLY A 14 -17.22 -43.92 -11.23
C GLY A 14 -15.92 -43.96 -10.45
N VAL A 15 -15.97 -43.81 -9.14
CA VAL A 15 -14.77 -43.87 -8.29
C VAL A 15 -14.19 -45.29 -8.21
N ALA A 16 -15.04 -46.32 -8.12
CA ALA A 16 -14.60 -47.70 -8.11
C ALA A 16 -13.93 -48.12 -9.44
N THR A 17 -14.43 -47.62 -10.57
CA THR A 17 -13.86 -47.91 -11.90
C THR A 17 -12.48 -47.19 -12.07
N CYS A 18 -12.30 -45.97 -11.58
CA CYS A 18 -11.02 -45.26 -11.60
C CYS A 18 -9.98 -45.95 -10.72
N VAL A 19 -10.36 -46.42 -9.53
CA VAL A 19 -9.46 -47.15 -8.63
C VAL A 19 -9.04 -48.50 -9.22
N ALA A 20 -9.97 -49.23 -9.87
CA ALA A 20 -9.68 -50.51 -10.54
C ALA A 20 -8.79 -50.32 -11.76
N LEU A 21 -8.98 -49.26 -12.55
CA LEU A 21 -8.11 -48.94 -13.70
C LEU A 21 -6.68 -48.57 -13.28
N LEU A 22 -6.50 -47.88 -12.14
CA LEU A 22 -5.18 -47.59 -11.56
C LEU A 22 -4.48 -48.86 -11.05
N TYR A 23 -5.24 -49.83 -10.50
CA TYR A 23 -4.69 -51.09 -10.02
C TYR A 23 -4.27 -52.03 -11.17
N PHE A 24 -4.93 -51.98 -12.34
CA PHE A 24 -4.58 -52.81 -13.51
C PHE A 24 -3.50 -52.19 -14.40
N THR A 25 -3.23 -50.90 -14.33
CA THR A 25 -2.18 -50.22 -15.14
C THR A 25 -0.82 -50.11 -14.46
N PHE A 26 -0.76 -50.25 -13.14
CA PHE A 26 0.48 -50.24 -12.37
C PHE A 26 0.62 -51.55 -11.58
N GLY A 27 0.94 -52.64 -12.30
CA GLY A 27 1.35 -53.88 -11.64
C GLY A 27 2.52 -53.63 -10.68
N GLU A 28 2.53 -54.32 -9.56
CA GLU A 28 3.47 -54.26 -8.44
C GLU A 28 4.81 -53.58 -8.76
N VAL A 29 4.93 -52.28 -8.47
CA VAL A 29 6.23 -51.61 -8.43
C VAL A 29 6.79 -51.82 -7.04
N ASP A 30 7.86 -52.65 -6.94
CA ASP A 30 8.60 -52.86 -5.70
C ASP A 30 9.30 -51.56 -5.29
N LEU A 31 8.71 -50.84 -4.30
CA LEU A 31 9.16 -49.57 -3.78
C LEU A 31 10.45 -49.64 -2.95
N ARG A 32 11.09 -50.81 -2.84
CA ARG A 32 12.29 -51.01 -2.00
C ARG A 32 13.59 -50.52 -2.63
N HIS A 33 13.60 -50.06 -3.88
CA HIS A 33 14.81 -49.61 -4.58
C HIS A 33 14.70 -48.18 -5.15
N ILE A 34 13.76 -47.35 -4.73
CA ILE A 34 13.76 -45.94 -5.09
C ILE A 34 14.57 -45.19 -4.03
N SER A 35 15.86 -45.03 -4.26
CA SER A 35 16.67 -44.02 -3.59
C SER A 35 16.21 -42.64 -4.07
N LEU A 36 15.44 -41.95 -3.26
CA LEU A 36 15.14 -40.53 -3.47
C LEU A 36 16.47 -39.76 -3.45
N PRO A 37 16.77 -38.95 -4.48
CA PRO A 37 17.89 -38.04 -4.40
C PRO A 37 17.70 -37.14 -3.18
N SER A 38 18.71 -37.07 -2.31
CA SER A 38 18.74 -36.17 -1.17
C SER A 38 18.48 -34.75 -1.68
N LEU A 39 17.34 -34.19 -1.34
CA LEU A 39 17.06 -32.76 -1.54
C LEU A 39 18.20 -31.98 -0.90
N PRO A 40 18.81 -31.00 -1.61
CA PRO A 40 19.78 -30.13 -0.98
C PRO A 40 19.11 -29.50 0.24
N ALA A 41 19.81 -29.55 1.37
CA ALA A 41 19.35 -28.97 2.61
C ALA A 41 18.87 -27.54 2.30
N SER A 42 17.57 -27.29 2.52
CA SER A 42 17.00 -25.97 2.36
C SER A 42 17.84 -25.02 3.21
N VAL A 43 18.47 -24.05 2.57
CA VAL A 43 19.08 -22.91 3.26
C VAL A 43 17.92 -22.10 3.83
N SER A 44 17.36 -22.61 4.90
CA SER A 44 16.42 -21.92 5.77
C SER A 44 17.20 -20.93 6.63
N GLY A 45 17.71 -19.91 5.98
CA GLY A 45 18.26 -18.73 6.64
C GLY A 45 17.16 -17.79 7.12
N SER A 46 16.07 -18.31 7.70
CA SER A 46 15.12 -17.49 8.43
C SER A 46 15.81 -17.02 9.70
N ARG A 47 16.20 -15.75 9.74
CA ARG A 47 16.61 -15.11 11.00
C ARG A 47 15.50 -15.36 12.01
N PRO A 48 15.80 -15.87 13.22
CA PRO A 48 14.79 -16.07 14.25
C PRO A 48 14.14 -14.71 14.54
N PHE A 49 12.85 -14.74 14.88
CA PHE A 49 12.12 -13.54 15.28
C PHE A 49 12.90 -12.87 16.44
N SER A 50 13.55 -11.76 16.11
CA SER A 50 14.33 -11.01 17.08
C SER A 50 13.38 -10.16 17.92
N ARG A 51 13.47 -10.26 19.23
CA ARG A 51 12.85 -9.35 20.20
C ARG A 51 13.21 -7.87 19.90
N ALA A 52 14.26 -7.65 19.12
CA ALA A 52 14.72 -6.34 18.67
C ALA A 52 13.69 -5.59 17.77
N ALA A 53 12.80 -6.29 17.06
CA ALA A 53 11.76 -5.62 16.29
C ALA A 53 10.75 -4.87 17.17
N VAL A 54 10.51 -5.34 18.38
CA VAL A 54 9.56 -4.72 19.35
C VAL A 54 10.16 -3.48 20.04
N THR A 55 11.48 -3.32 20.02
CA THR A 55 12.20 -2.19 20.62
C THR A 55 12.64 -1.13 19.60
N ALA A 56 12.27 -1.29 18.32
CA ALA A 56 12.59 -0.32 17.30
C ALA A 56 11.89 1.02 17.55
N PRO A 57 12.53 2.16 17.21
CA PRO A 57 11.90 3.47 17.39
C PRO A 57 10.75 3.69 16.40
N PHE A 58 9.75 4.46 16.83
CA PHE A 58 8.69 4.95 15.95
C PHE A 58 9.23 6.04 15.02
N VAL A 59 8.60 6.18 13.86
CA VAL A 59 8.85 7.35 13.00
C VAL A 59 8.11 8.54 13.58
N GLU A 60 8.80 9.67 13.71
CA GLU A 60 8.28 10.92 14.24
C GLU A 60 8.21 12.00 13.16
N ARG A 61 7.29 12.94 13.30
CA ARG A 61 7.26 14.18 12.55
C ARG A 61 7.82 15.34 13.39
N ARG A 62 8.69 16.13 12.81
CA ARG A 62 9.16 17.40 13.40
C ARG A 62 9.10 18.49 12.32
N GLY A 63 8.10 19.35 12.40
CA GLY A 63 7.79 20.31 11.34
C GLY A 63 7.50 19.60 10.01
N ALA A 64 8.17 19.99 8.95
CA ALA A 64 8.02 19.45 7.61
C ALA A 64 8.90 18.20 7.33
N GLN A 65 9.49 17.60 8.35
CA GLN A 65 10.42 16.48 8.18
C GLN A 65 10.01 15.25 9.00
N LEU A 66 10.43 14.06 8.52
CA LEU A 66 10.34 12.79 9.23
C LEU A 66 11.67 12.51 9.97
N PHE A 67 11.55 11.88 11.13
CA PHE A 67 12.69 11.46 11.96
C PHE A 67 12.54 10.01 12.39
N LEU A 68 13.66 9.33 12.50
CA LEU A 68 13.75 7.98 13.03
C LEU A 68 14.99 7.90 13.91
N ASP A 69 14.80 7.49 15.18
CA ASP A 69 15.89 7.45 16.16
C ASP A 69 16.63 8.80 16.27
N GLY A 70 15.87 9.89 16.31
CA GLY A 70 16.41 11.25 16.40
C GLY A 70 17.16 11.75 15.17
N GLN A 71 17.25 10.97 14.09
CA GLN A 71 17.90 11.36 12.83
C GLN A 71 16.86 11.62 11.75
N PRO A 72 17.12 12.55 10.79
CA PRO A 72 16.26 12.72 9.62
C PRO A 72 16.02 11.38 8.91
N PHE A 73 14.79 11.12 8.54
CA PHE A 73 14.39 9.90 7.86
C PHE A 73 13.83 10.22 6.47
N TYR A 74 14.43 9.66 5.44
CA TYR A 74 14.07 9.85 4.04
C TYR A 74 13.66 8.49 3.45
N PRO A 75 12.37 8.09 3.53
CA PRO A 75 11.91 6.82 2.99
C PRO A 75 12.10 6.75 1.48
N ASN A 76 12.57 5.60 0.98
CA ASN A 76 12.33 5.18 -0.39
C ASN A 76 11.37 4.00 -0.36
N GLY A 77 10.25 4.06 -1.09
CA GLY A 77 9.19 3.11 -0.88
C GLY A 77 8.52 2.59 -2.15
N TRP A 78 7.59 1.68 -1.92
CA TRP A 78 6.78 1.09 -2.96
C TRP A 78 5.38 0.75 -2.45
N ASN A 79 4.49 0.40 -3.37
CA ASN A 79 3.18 -0.15 -3.10
C ASN A 79 3.13 -1.64 -3.45
N SER A 80 2.52 -2.44 -2.57
CA SER A 80 2.11 -3.82 -2.80
C SER A 80 0.82 -4.04 -2.01
N TYR A 81 -0.31 -3.66 -2.61
CA TYR A 81 -1.63 -3.69 -1.96
C TYR A 81 -2.07 -5.10 -1.55
N TRP A 82 -1.63 -6.09 -2.25
CA TRP A 82 -2.02 -7.50 -2.20
C TRP A 82 -1.36 -8.31 -1.06
N LEU A 83 -0.47 -7.72 -0.25
CA LEU A 83 0.34 -8.48 0.74
C LEU A 83 -0.51 -9.29 1.72
N MET A 84 -1.57 -8.70 2.29
CA MET A 84 -2.45 -9.39 3.24
C MET A 84 -3.17 -10.56 2.57
N ASP A 85 -3.75 -10.38 1.39
CA ASP A 85 -4.44 -11.42 0.65
C ASP A 85 -3.51 -12.61 0.35
N GLN A 86 -2.31 -12.33 -0.18
CA GLN A 86 -1.34 -13.37 -0.51
C GLN A 86 -0.74 -14.08 0.71
N ALA A 87 -0.82 -13.48 1.89
CA ALA A 87 -0.38 -14.12 3.14
C ALA A 87 -1.42 -15.09 3.73
N VAL A 88 -2.67 -15.13 3.22
CA VAL A 88 -3.72 -16.00 3.73
C VAL A 88 -3.40 -17.46 3.45
N GLU A 89 -3.21 -17.82 2.19
CA GLU A 89 -3.02 -19.21 1.78
C GLU A 89 -1.56 -19.65 1.87
N PRO A 90 -1.25 -20.84 2.41
CA PRO A 90 0.13 -21.33 2.53
C PRO A 90 0.92 -21.31 1.22
N ARG A 91 0.26 -21.62 0.10
CA ARG A 91 0.88 -21.71 -1.24
C ARG A 91 1.33 -20.36 -1.80
N SER A 92 0.68 -19.25 -1.40
CA SER A 92 1.00 -17.90 -1.89
C SER A 92 1.88 -17.08 -0.94
N ARG A 93 2.07 -17.51 0.31
CA ARG A 93 2.87 -16.78 1.32
C ARG A 93 4.30 -16.48 0.91
N ASN A 94 4.92 -17.35 0.12
CA ASN A 94 6.27 -17.12 -0.37
C ASN A 94 6.38 -15.91 -1.31
N ARG A 95 5.28 -15.48 -1.94
CA ARG A 95 5.20 -14.25 -2.74
C ARG A 95 5.50 -13.02 -1.88
N VAL A 96 4.94 -12.98 -0.66
CA VAL A 96 5.20 -11.93 0.32
C VAL A 96 6.68 -11.88 0.70
N SER A 97 7.27 -13.03 1.08
CA SER A 97 8.69 -13.10 1.44
C SER A 97 9.62 -12.75 0.27
N ARG A 98 9.27 -13.15 -0.96
CA ARG A 98 10.03 -12.75 -2.16
C ARG A 98 10.00 -11.25 -2.39
N MET A 99 8.82 -10.61 -2.20
CA MET A 99 8.70 -9.16 -2.37
C MET A 99 9.55 -8.41 -1.35
N PHE A 100 9.48 -8.76 -0.07
CA PHE A 100 10.29 -8.12 0.96
C PHE A 100 11.79 -8.33 0.76
N ARG A 101 12.20 -9.50 0.27
CA ARG A 101 13.60 -9.77 -0.10
C ARG A 101 14.05 -8.87 -1.24
N ALA A 102 13.28 -8.79 -2.33
CA ALA A 102 13.60 -7.92 -3.46
C ALA A 102 13.65 -6.44 -3.03
N ALA A 103 12.74 -6.02 -2.14
CA ALA A 103 12.75 -4.69 -1.58
C ALA A 103 14.01 -4.41 -0.73
N ASP A 104 14.42 -5.36 0.09
CA ASP A 104 15.67 -5.27 0.89
C ASP A 104 16.90 -5.16 -0.02
N GLU A 105 16.99 -5.96 -1.08
CA GLU A 105 18.06 -5.92 -2.09
C GLU A 105 18.14 -4.57 -2.83
N MET A 106 17.02 -3.86 -2.96
CA MET A 106 16.94 -2.51 -3.50
C MET A 106 17.13 -1.41 -2.43
N GLY A 107 17.26 -1.78 -1.16
CA GLY A 107 17.38 -0.84 -0.05
C GLY A 107 16.10 -0.04 0.24
N LEU A 108 14.94 -0.55 -0.15
CA LEU A 108 13.65 0.05 0.15
C LEU A 108 13.35 -0.06 1.64
N THR A 109 12.66 0.95 2.18
CA THR A 109 12.49 1.11 3.63
C THR A 109 11.04 1.19 4.09
N VAL A 110 10.11 1.54 3.19
CA VAL A 110 8.69 1.64 3.51
C VAL A 110 7.85 1.03 2.38
N CYS A 111 6.89 0.18 2.77
CA CYS A 111 5.86 -0.33 1.87
C CYS A 111 4.51 0.27 2.24
N ARG A 112 3.78 0.78 1.25
CA ARG A 112 2.36 1.09 1.41
C ARG A 112 1.54 -0.11 0.98
N SER A 113 0.62 -0.55 1.84
CA SER A 113 -0.22 -1.72 1.62
C SER A 113 -1.60 -1.52 2.24
N TRP A 114 -2.52 -2.41 1.92
CA TRP A 114 -3.87 -2.35 2.44
C TRP A 114 -4.05 -3.25 3.66
N ALA A 115 -4.66 -2.71 4.71
CA ALA A 115 -5.06 -3.45 5.91
C ALA A 115 -6.55 -3.75 5.91
N PHE A 116 -7.25 -3.50 4.84
CA PHE A 116 -8.67 -3.76 4.63
C PHE A 116 -8.89 -4.77 3.49
N ASN A 117 -10.00 -5.46 3.57
CA ASN A 117 -10.66 -6.21 2.51
C ASN A 117 -12.07 -6.51 3.03
N ASP A 118 -13.08 -5.93 2.39
CA ASP A 118 -14.43 -5.85 2.91
C ASP A 118 -15.40 -6.69 2.09
N GLY A 119 -16.05 -7.68 2.74
CA GLY A 119 -17.19 -8.42 2.20
C GLY A 119 -16.92 -9.45 1.10
N ALA A 120 -15.73 -9.48 0.47
CA ALA A 120 -15.42 -10.32 -0.68
C ALA A 120 -14.54 -11.54 -0.32
N TYR A 121 -13.93 -12.16 -1.32
CA TYR A 121 -12.98 -13.26 -1.11
C TYR A 121 -11.80 -12.84 -0.24
N ASN A 122 -11.44 -13.66 0.73
CA ASN A 122 -10.45 -13.34 1.75
C ASN A 122 -10.75 -12.03 2.51
N ALA A 123 -12.05 -11.72 2.73
CA ALA A 123 -12.43 -10.53 3.47
C ALA A 123 -11.82 -10.53 4.88
N LEU A 124 -11.20 -9.42 5.25
CA LEU A 124 -10.83 -9.17 6.64
C LEU A 124 -12.07 -8.90 7.47
N GLN A 125 -12.97 -8.04 6.99
CA GLN A 125 -14.28 -7.78 7.56
C GLN A 125 -15.34 -8.40 6.66
N VAL A 126 -16.03 -9.44 7.15
CA VAL A 126 -17.04 -10.19 6.37
C VAL A 126 -18.42 -9.55 6.41
N SER A 127 -18.71 -8.86 7.50
CA SER A 127 -19.88 -7.99 7.70
C SER A 127 -19.53 -6.98 8.82
N PRO A 128 -20.33 -5.93 9.07
CA PRO A 128 -20.02 -4.91 10.07
C PRO A 128 -19.69 -5.52 11.43
N GLY A 129 -18.47 -5.26 11.91
CA GLY A 129 -17.97 -5.76 13.19
C GLY A 129 -17.62 -7.27 13.24
N HIS A 130 -17.73 -8.00 12.15
CA HIS A 130 -17.38 -9.43 12.08
C HIS A 130 -16.15 -9.65 11.20
N PHE A 131 -15.13 -10.24 11.78
CA PHE A 131 -13.80 -10.34 11.16
C PHE A 131 -13.35 -11.79 10.99
N ASP A 132 -12.69 -12.08 9.87
CA ASP A 132 -12.05 -13.38 9.64
C ASP A 132 -10.66 -13.41 10.31
N GLU A 133 -10.55 -14.19 11.39
CA GLU A 133 -9.29 -14.37 12.12
C GLU A 133 -8.17 -14.99 11.25
N ARG A 134 -8.52 -15.75 10.22
CA ARG A 134 -7.56 -16.30 9.26
C ARG A 134 -6.87 -15.20 8.48
N VAL A 135 -7.62 -14.16 8.08
CA VAL A 135 -7.11 -13.00 7.34
C VAL A 135 -6.35 -12.05 8.28
N PHE A 136 -6.83 -11.85 9.51
CA PHE A 136 -6.06 -11.16 10.54
C PHE A 136 -4.68 -11.81 10.77
N LYS A 137 -4.62 -13.14 10.89
CA LYS A 137 -3.35 -13.86 11.02
C LYS A 137 -2.45 -13.70 9.79
N ALA A 138 -3.02 -13.47 8.62
CA ALA A 138 -2.25 -13.15 7.42
C ALA A 138 -1.59 -11.76 7.53
N LEU A 139 -2.34 -10.74 7.97
CA LEU A 139 -1.79 -9.41 8.22
C LEU A 139 -0.72 -9.41 9.33
N ASP A 140 -0.94 -10.20 10.41
CA ASP A 140 0.07 -10.41 11.46
C ASP A 140 1.40 -10.91 10.87
N ARG A 141 1.35 -11.85 9.90
CA ARG A 141 2.56 -12.37 9.22
C ARG A 141 3.22 -11.32 8.34
N VAL A 142 2.44 -10.50 7.65
CA VAL A 142 2.97 -9.40 6.82
C VAL A 142 3.79 -8.44 7.69
N LEU A 143 3.27 -8.04 8.86
CA LEU A 143 3.99 -7.19 9.81
C LEU A 143 5.30 -7.83 10.27
N VAL A 144 5.27 -9.11 10.65
CA VAL A 144 6.48 -9.84 11.08
C VAL A 144 7.50 -9.92 9.96
N GLU A 145 7.07 -10.19 8.73
CA GLU A 145 7.98 -10.30 7.58
C GLU A 145 8.58 -8.94 7.23
N ALA A 146 7.79 -7.86 7.22
CA ALA A 146 8.28 -6.50 7.04
C ALA A 146 9.36 -6.15 8.07
N GLY A 147 9.09 -6.41 9.35
CA GLY A 147 10.04 -6.16 10.44
C GLY A 147 11.36 -6.94 10.31
N ARG A 148 11.32 -8.19 9.81
CA ARG A 148 12.52 -9.01 9.53
C ARG A 148 13.45 -8.40 8.48
N HIS A 149 12.86 -7.70 7.52
CA HIS A 149 13.59 -7.01 6.46
C HIS A 149 13.88 -5.53 6.77
N GLY A 150 13.56 -5.06 7.99
CA GLY A 150 13.73 -3.66 8.38
C GLY A 150 12.88 -2.69 7.57
N VAL A 151 11.76 -3.16 7.03
CA VAL A 151 10.78 -2.39 6.28
C VAL A 151 9.65 -1.97 7.20
N ARG A 152 9.16 -0.74 7.05
CA ARG A 152 7.96 -0.24 7.73
C ARG A 152 6.78 -0.21 6.78
N LEU A 153 5.57 -0.21 7.36
CA LEU A 153 4.32 -0.21 6.59
C LEU A 153 3.54 1.09 6.79
N ILE A 154 3.05 1.66 5.70
CA ILE A 154 1.89 2.56 5.70
C ILE A 154 0.69 1.69 5.37
N LEU A 155 -0.29 1.64 6.26
CA LEU A 155 -1.46 0.78 6.13
C LEU A 155 -2.71 1.60 5.83
N SER A 156 -3.22 1.46 4.61
CA SER A 156 -4.50 2.05 4.20
C SER A 156 -5.65 1.30 4.83
N LEU A 157 -6.66 2.05 5.34
CA LEU A 157 -7.75 1.54 6.17
C LEU A 157 -9.06 1.36 5.40
N ALA A 158 -9.19 1.98 4.23
CA ALA A 158 -10.33 1.84 3.33
C ALA A 158 -9.93 2.23 1.91
N ASN A 159 -10.85 2.03 0.96
CA ASN A 159 -10.69 2.47 -0.42
C ASN A 159 -11.90 3.28 -0.90
N ASN A 160 -11.65 4.35 -1.61
CA ASN A 160 -12.69 5.07 -2.34
C ASN A 160 -13.21 4.28 -3.55
N LEU A 161 -12.33 3.48 -4.16
CA LEU A 161 -12.64 2.58 -5.26
C LEU A 161 -13.26 1.28 -4.74
N GLU A 162 -13.97 0.55 -5.62
CA GLU A 162 -14.67 -0.69 -5.26
C GLU A 162 -13.71 -1.88 -5.01
N ALA A 163 -12.47 -1.76 -5.45
CA ALA A 163 -11.48 -2.80 -5.25
C ALA A 163 -11.29 -3.12 -3.75
N TYR A 164 -11.38 -4.40 -3.41
CA TYR A 164 -11.38 -4.92 -2.03
C TYR A 164 -12.55 -4.38 -1.17
N GLY A 165 -13.69 -4.05 -1.79
CA GLY A 165 -14.91 -3.59 -1.14
C GLY A 165 -14.94 -2.09 -0.89
N GLY A 166 -14.12 -1.58 0.03
CA GLY A 166 -14.01 -0.15 0.32
C GLY A 166 -15.34 0.51 0.67
N LYS A 167 -15.47 1.82 0.44
CA LYS A 167 -16.67 2.58 0.82
C LYS A 167 -17.97 2.00 0.24
N THR A 168 -17.92 1.43 -0.97
CA THR A 168 -19.08 0.82 -1.62
C THR A 168 -19.63 -0.35 -0.81
N GLN A 169 -18.77 -1.19 -0.23
CA GLN A 169 -19.21 -2.32 0.57
C GLN A 169 -19.85 -1.88 1.90
N TYR A 170 -19.34 -0.84 2.55
CA TYR A 170 -19.96 -0.28 3.76
C TYR A 170 -21.36 0.27 3.49
N VAL A 171 -21.54 0.95 2.36
CA VAL A 171 -22.86 1.45 1.94
C VAL A 171 -23.81 0.30 1.66
N ARG A 172 -23.33 -0.77 0.99
CA ARG A 172 -24.11 -1.98 0.73
C ARG A 172 -24.58 -2.64 2.04
N TRP A 173 -23.70 -2.80 3.03
CA TRP A 173 -24.07 -3.36 4.33
C TRP A 173 -25.14 -2.55 5.03
N ALA A 174 -25.00 -1.23 5.10
CA ALA A 174 -26.01 -0.38 5.71
C ALA A 174 -27.36 -0.47 4.99
N TRP A 175 -27.35 -0.62 3.66
CA TRP A 175 -28.55 -0.81 2.88
C TRP A 175 -29.19 -2.16 3.14
N GLU A 176 -28.42 -3.23 3.17
CA GLU A 176 -28.89 -4.61 3.45
C GLU A 176 -29.48 -4.73 4.87
N GLU A 177 -28.93 -4.01 5.84
CA GLU A 177 -29.45 -3.95 7.21
C GLU A 177 -30.64 -2.98 7.36
N GLY A 178 -31.01 -2.23 6.33
CA GLY A 178 -32.13 -1.29 6.33
C GLY A 178 -31.88 -0.02 7.16
N VAL A 179 -30.62 0.31 7.46
CA VAL A 179 -30.23 1.48 8.26
C VAL A 179 -29.55 2.57 7.42
N GLY A 180 -29.22 2.30 6.16
CA GLY A 180 -28.56 3.27 5.26
C GLY A 180 -29.51 4.39 4.84
N LEU A 181 -29.03 5.64 4.93
CA LEU A 181 -29.80 6.84 4.55
C LEU A 181 -29.85 7.05 3.03
N SER A 182 -28.88 6.53 2.29
CA SER A 182 -28.76 6.74 0.85
C SER A 182 -28.00 5.59 0.18
N ALA A 183 -28.37 5.28 -1.07
CA ALA A 183 -27.65 4.34 -1.91
C ALA A 183 -26.40 4.94 -2.59
N SER A 184 -26.15 6.23 -2.44
CA SER A 184 -24.92 6.86 -2.93
C SER A 184 -23.71 6.32 -2.20
N ASN A 185 -22.64 5.93 -2.92
CA ASN A 185 -21.39 5.50 -2.31
C ASN A 185 -20.77 6.58 -1.41
N ASP A 186 -21.09 7.85 -1.63
CA ASP A 186 -20.60 8.94 -0.82
C ASP A 186 -21.32 9.05 0.54
N SER A 187 -22.42 8.27 0.77
CA SER A 187 -23.04 8.14 2.09
C SER A 187 -22.07 7.58 3.14
N PHE A 188 -21.02 6.90 2.70
CA PHE A 188 -19.88 6.50 3.55
C PHE A 188 -19.35 7.65 4.42
N PHE A 189 -19.33 8.86 3.89
CA PHE A 189 -18.75 10.01 4.58
C PHE A 189 -19.73 10.71 5.57
N TYR A 190 -21.05 10.55 5.39
CA TYR A 190 -22.02 11.30 6.20
C TYR A 190 -23.06 10.44 6.93
N ASP A 191 -23.26 9.20 6.54
CA ASP A 191 -24.22 8.30 7.20
C ASP A 191 -23.70 7.89 8.59
N PRO A 192 -24.46 8.13 9.67
CA PRO A 192 -24.02 7.83 11.03
C PRO A 192 -23.74 6.34 11.25
N ALA A 193 -24.61 5.46 10.73
CA ALA A 193 -24.44 4.00 10.90
C ALA A 193 -23.15 3.51 10.21
N ILE A 194 -22.89 4.00 9.01
CA ILE A 194 -21.67 3.63 8.25
C ILE A 194 -20.43 4.14 8.96
N ARG A 195 -20.44 5.38 9.46
CA ARG A 195 -19.31 5.92 10.25
C ARG A 195 -19.05 5.09 11.51
N ASP A 196 -20.11 4.61 12.17
CA ASP A 196 -19.96 3.75 13.34
C ASP A 196 -19.40 2.35 12.96
N TYR A 197 -19.82 1.75 11.86
CA TYR A 197 -19.21 0.53 11.34
C TYR A 197 -17.70 0.71 11.10
N PHE A 198 -17.33 1.81 10.45
CA PHE A 198 -15.92 2.12 10.18
C PHE A 198 -15.13 2.33 11.49
N LYS A 199 -15.69 3.01 12.49
CA LYS A 199 -15.05 3.17 13.81
C LYS A 199 -14.86 1.84 14.54
N VAL A 200 -15.83 0.91 14.45
CA VAL A 200 -15.69 -0.44 15.01
C VAL A 200 -14.50 -1.17 14.36
N TYR A 201 -14.40 -1.12 13.03
CA TYR A 201 -13.26 -1.67 12.30
C TYR A 201 -11.95 -1.02 12.73
N LEU A 202 -11.86 0.31 12.75
CA LEU A 202 -10.66 1.04 13.18
C LEU A 202 -10.21 0.58 14.57
N LYS A 203 -11.12 0.56 15.54
CA LYS A 203 -10.81 0.13 16.91
C LYS A 203 -10.28 -1.31 16.92
N THR A 204 -10.96 -2.21 16.25
CA THR A 204 -10.58 -3.64 16.19
C THR A 204 -9.19 -3.82 15.59
N LEU A 205 -8.90 -3.14 14.48
CA LEU A 205 -7.61 -3.23 13.82
C LEU A 205 -6.48 -2.63 14.67
N LEU A 206 -6.64 -1.40 15.15
CA LEU A 206 -5.58 -0.70 15.89
C LEU A 206 -5.24 -1.40 17.21
N THR A 207 -6.22 -2.02 17.87
CA THR A 207 -6.01 -2.77 19.13
C THR A 207 -5.78 -4.27 18.91
N ARG A 208 -5.70 -4.71 17.65
CA ARG A 208 -5.35 -6.10 17.30
C ARG A 208 -4.03 -6.48 17.93
N LYS A 209 -4.03 -7.56 18.69
CA LYS A 209 -2.80 -8.18 19.22
C LYS A 209 -2.27 -9.18 18.20
N ASN A 210 -1.12 -8.91 17.62
CA ASN A 210 -0.46 -9.80 16.66
C ASN A 210 -0.20 -11.17 17.33
N HIS A 211 -0.72 -12.24 16.73
CA HIS A 211 -0.65 -13.59 17.31
C HIS A 211 0.77 -14.17 17.34
N LEU A 212 1.71 -13.62 16.52
CA LEU A 212 3.09 -14.08 16.46
C LEU A 212 4.00 -13.34 17.43
N THR A 213 3.76 -12.04 17.65
CA THR A 213 4.61 -11.18 18.47
C THR A 213 4.02 -10.89 19.85
N GLY A 214 2.70 -10.99 19.98
CA GLY A 214 1.98 -10.60 21.17
C GLY A 214 1.87 -9.08 21.37
N VAL A 215 2.30 -8.25 20.37
CA VAL A 215 2.25 -6.79 20.41
C VAL A 215 0.95 -6.31 19.77
N GLU A 216 0.32 -5.30 20.35
CA GLU A 216 -0.81 -4.63 19.71
C GLU A 216 -0.33 -3.81 18.51
N TYR A 217 -1.14 -3.71 17.44
CA TYR A 217 -0.73 -2.98 16.23
C TYR A 217 -0.40 -1.51 16.54
N ARG A 218 -1.17 -0.86 17.41
CA ARG A 218 -0.86 0.51 17.89
C ARG A 218 0.44 0.64 18.68
N ASP A 219 1.10 -0.48 18.98
CA ASP A 219 2.37 -0.53 19.71
C ASP A 219 3.50 -1.13 18.86
N ASP A 220 3.24 -1.50 17.60
CA ASP A 220 4.22 -2.14 16.70
C ASP A 220 4.93 -1.10 15.82
N PRO A 221 6.21 -0.78 16.08
CA PRO A 221 6.94 0.23 15.30
C PRO A 221 7.24 -0.20 13.86
N THR A 222 6.89 -1.43 13.46
CA THR A 222 6.90 -1.84 12.05
C THR A 222 5.84 -1.09 11.25
N ILE A 223 4.75 -0.67 11.88
CA ILE A 223 3.81 0.25 11.29
C ILE A 223 4.40 1.66 11.38
N MET A 224 4.57 2.33 10.25
CA MET A 224 4.98 3.73 10.21
C MET A 224 3.78 4.66 10.40
N ALA A 225 2.69 4.36 9.70
CA ALA A 225 1.53 5.23 9.67
C ALA A 225 0.25 4.48 9.31
N TRP A 226 -0.85 5.05 9.77
CA TRP A 226 -2.19 4.76 9.28
C TRP A 226 -2.56 5.73 8.16
N GLU A 227 -3.30 5.24 7.17
CA GLU A 227 -3.87 6.05 6.11
C GLU A 227 -5.38 5.85 6.10
N LEU A 228 -6.15 6.91 6.30
CA LEU A 228 -7.60 6.82 6.50
C LEU A 228 -8.32 6.14 5.33
N MET A 229 -7.96 6.52 4.10
CA MET A 229 -8.57 5.95 2.89
C MET A 229 -7.68 6.18 1.67
N ASN A 230 -7.56 5.19 0.81
CA ASN A 230 -6.99 5.39 -0.51
C ASN A 230 -7.90 6.26 -1.36
N GLU A 231 -7.36 7.40 -1.84
CA GLU A 231 -7.97 8.33 -2.80
C GLU A 231 -9.39 8.81 -2.46
N PRO A 232 -9.66 9.34 -1.25
CA PRO A 232 -11.01 9.73 -0.84
C PRO A 232 -11.58 10.84 -1.72
N ARG A 233 -12.79 10.62 -2.26
CA ARG A 233 -13.54 11.58 -3.07
C ARG A 233 -15.01 11.57 -2.64
N CYS A 234 -15.58 12.75 -2.43
CA CYS A 234 -17.00 12.95 -2.14
C CYS A 234 -17.63 13.80 -3.25
N THR A 235 -17.97 13.15 -4.36
CA THR A 235 -18.43 13.82 -5.58
C THR A 235 -19.82 14.44 -5.45
N THR A 236 -20.60 13.98 -4.49
CA THR A 236 -21.94 14.53 -4.16
C THR A 236 -21.87 15.85 -3.40
N ASP A 237 -20.69 16.19 -2.83
CA ASP A 237 -20.47 17.48 -2.19
C ASP A 237 -19.17 18.13 -2.72
N PRO A 238 -19.26 18.87 -3.82
CA PRO A 238 -18.09 19.52 -4.43
C PRO A 238 -17.52 20.70 -3.62
N SER A 239 -18.20 21.13 -2.52
CA SER A 239 -17.64 22.12 -1.59
C SER A 239 -16.48 21.56 -0.77
N GLY A 240 -16.43 20.23 -0.61
CA GLY A 240 -15.45 19.53 0.21
C GLY A 240 -15.82 19.48 1.71
N ASP A 241 -16.93 20.05 2.13
CA ASP A 241 -17.31 20.13 3.54
C ASP A 241 -17.59 18.77 4.15
N THR A 242 -18.25 17.90 3.40
CA THR A 242 -18.60 16.55 3.87
C THR A 242 -17.34 15.72 4.10
N LEU A 243 -16.42 15.71 3.13
CA LEU A 243 -15.17 14.98 3.27
C LEU A 243 -14.29 15.57 4.38
N GLN A 244 -14.22 16.90 4.50
CA GLN A 244 -13.47 17.58 5.55
C GLN A 244 -13.93 17.13 6.95
N ARG A 245 -15.24 17.17 7.21
CA ARG A 245 -15.81 16.73 8.50
C ARG A 245 -15.53 15.26 8.79
N TRP A 246 -15.62 14.41 7.78
CA TRP A 246 -15.29 12.99 7.92
C TRP A 246 -13.82 12.77 8.28
N ILE A 247 -12.91 13.47 7.61
CA ILE A 247 -11.47 13.39 7.92
C ILE A 247 -11.20 13.85 9.34
N GLU A 248 -11.76 15.00 9.77
CA GLU A 248 -11.61 15.53 11.13
C GLU A 248 -12.09 14.52 12.17
N GLU A 249 -13.28 13.93 11.97
CA GLU A 249 -13.85 12.95 12.88
C GLU A 249 -13.01 11.67 12.96
N MET A 250 -12.62 11.11 11.81
CA MET A 250 -11.90 9.84 11.79
C MET A 250 -10.44 10.00 12.23
N ALA A 251 -9.80 11.12 11.92
CA ALA A 251 -8.45 11.42 12.39
C ALA A 251 -8.43 11.55 13.92
N ALA A 252 -9.34 12.31 14.50
CA ALA A 252 -9.47 12.42 15.95
C ALA A 252 -9.77 11.07 16.61
N TYR A 253 -10.61 10.24 15.98
CA TYR A 253 -10.91 8.90 16.48
C TYR A 253 -9.69 7.98 16.47
N VAL A 254 -8.94 7.94 15.37
CA VAL A 254 -7.68 7.16 15.28
C VAL A 254 -6.70 7.64 16.35
N LYS A 255 -6.47 8.96 16.48
CA LYS A 255 -5.56 9.53 17.48
C LYS A 255 -6.01 9.34 18.93
N SER A 256 -7.32 9.12 19.16
CA SER A 256 -7.81 8.75 20.51
C SER A 256 -7.37 7.34 20.92
N ILE A 257 -7.12 6.44 19.96
CA ILE A 257 -6.70 5.05 20.18
C ILE A 257 -5.18 4.89 20.08
N ASP A 258 -4.57 5.57 19.12
CA ASP A 258 -3.15 5.44 18.78
C ASP A 258 -2.51 6.83 18.62
N LYS A 259 -1.63 7.16 19.57
CA LYS A 259 -0.87 8.44 19.57
C LYS A 259 0.58 8.28 19.11
N LYS A 260 1.00 7.05 18.78
CA LYS A 260 2.40 6.73 18.46
C LYS A 260 2.66 6.78 16.98
N HIS A 261 1.74 6.24 16.18
CA HIS A 261 1.91 6.21 14.74
C HIS A 261 1.50 7.51 14.08
N LEU A 262 2.14 7.78 12.95
CA LEU A 262 1.74 8.88 12.07
C LEU A 262 0.39 8.58 11.42
N LEU A 263 -0.31 9.63 11.00
CA LEU A 263 -1.58 9.53 10.32
C LEU A 263 -1.59 10.41 9.07
N THR A 264 -2.12 9.88 7.98
CA THR A 264 -2.40 10.62 6.75
C THR A 264 -3.80 10.33 6.23
N VAL A 265 -4.27 11.16 5.30
CA VAL A 265 -5.59 10.98 4.67
C VAL A 265 -5.55 9.92 3.56
N GLY A 266 -4.55 9.99 2.67
CA GLY A 266 -4.43 9.16 1.47
C GLY A 266 -4.93 9.84 0.19
N THR A 267 -4.89 11.19 0.14
CA THR A 267 -5.34 11.96 -1.02
C THR A 267 -4.35 11.89 -2.18
N GLU A 268 -4.86 12.12 -3.41
CA GLU A 268 -4.03 12.27 -4.60
C GLU A 268 -3.32 13.62 -4.66
N GLY A 269 -3.78 14.61 -3.88
CA GLY A 269 -3.18 15.94 -3.84
C GLY A 269 -3.93 17.00 -4.65
N PHE A 270 -5.13 16.73 -5.16
CA PHE A 270 -5.88 17.74 -5.91
C PHE A 270 -6.25 18.93 -5.03
N TYR A 271 -5.91 20.12 -5.50
CA TYR A 271 -6.32 21.38 -4.90
C TYR A 271 -7.81 21.60 -5.07
N GLY A 272 -8.45 22.06 -4.00
CA GLY A 272 -9.90 22.28 -3.97
C GLY A 272 -10.30 23.75 -3.97
N PRO A 273 -11.56 24.03 -3.58
CA PRO A 273 -12.12 25.39 -3.61
C PRO A 273 -11.39 26.40 -2.72
N THR A 274 -10.71 25.96 -1.67
CA THR A 274 -10.02 26.89 -0.73
C THR A 274 -8.69 27.42 -1.27
N SER A 275 -8.18 26.84 -2.36
CA SER A 275 -6.94 27.28 -3.04
C SER A 275 -7.13 27.40 -4.54
N PRO A 276 -8.01 28.34 -5.00
CA PRO A 276 -8.44 28.42 -6.40
C PRO A 276 -7.28 28.74 -7.37
N GLU A 277 -6.32 29.54 -6.96
CA GLU A 277 -5.14 29.85 -7.79
C GLU A 277 -4.27 28.62 -8.01
N ARG A 278 -3.99 27.85 -6.95
CA ARG A 278 -3.27 26.58 -7.04
C ARG A 278 -4.04 25.57 -7.90
N LYS A 279 -5.36 25.47 -7.70
CA LYS A 279 -6.24 24.60 -8.50
C LYS A 279 -6.10 24.87 -10.00
N LEU A 280 -6.21 26.12 -10.42
CA LEU A 280 -6.10 26.51 -11.84
C LEU A 280 -4.68 26.30 -12.40
N ALA A 281 -3.66 26.59 -11.59
CA ALA A 281 -2.27 26.52 -12.04
C ALA A 281 -1.74 25.07 -12.09
N VAL A 282 -2.13 24.20 -11.15
CA VAL A 282 -1.43 22.93 -10.87
C VAL A 282 -2.27 21.70 -11.19
N ASN A 283 -3.60 21.71 -10.92
CA ASN A 283 -4.43 20.53 -11.18
C ASN A 283 -4.42 20.15 -12.66
N PRO A 284 -4.39 18.86 -13.00
CA PRO A 284 -4.44 18.40 -14.38
C PRO A 284 -5.86 18.33 -14.92
N GLY A 285 -6.02 18.43 -16.25
CA GLY A 285 -7.21 18.07 -16.99
C GLY A 285 -8.51 18.63 -16.41
N THR A 286 -9.51 17.77 -16.27
CA THR A 286 -10.84 18.12 -15.76
C THR A 286 -10.85 18.50 -14.27
N TRP A 287 -9.78 18.19 -13.54
CA TRP A 287 -9.62 18.57 -12.13
C TRP A 287 -9.44 20.09 -11.93
N LYS A 288 -9.14 20.82 -13.00
CA LYS A 288 -9.12 22.30 -12.97
C LYS A 288 -10.51 22.87 -12.81
N ASP A 289 -11.47 22.29 -13.51
CA ASP A 289 -12.83 22.82 -13.63
C ASP A 289 -13.77 22.19 -12.59
N ASN A 290 -13.57 20.90 -12.28
CA ASN A 290 -14.43 20.14 -11.39
C ASN A 290 -13.86 20.04 -9.98
N ASN A 291 -14.76 19.93 -9.00
CA ASN A 291 -14.42 19.58 -7.62
C ASN A 291 -14.96 18.18 -7.34
N TYR A 292 -14.12 17.35 -6.72
CA TYR A 292 -14.45 15.97 -6.36
C TYR A 292 -14.52 15.77 -4.83
N GLY A 293 -14.72 16.88 -4.09
CA GLY A 293 -14.86 16.90 -2.66
C GLY A 293 -13.54 16.87 -1.87
N SER A 294 -12.40 16.63 -2.54
CA SER A 294 -11.07 16.73 -1.91
C SER A 294 -10.53 18.17 -2.03
N ASP A 295 -9.78 18.61 -1.02
CA ASP A 295 -9.10 19.90 -0.98
C ASP A 295 -7.77 19.73 -0.27
N PHE A 296 -6.68 19.63 -1.04
CA PHE A 296 -5.36 19.29 -0.54
C PHE A 296 -4.93 20.14 0.66
N ILE A 297 -4.99 21.48 0.51
CA ILE A 297 -4.55 22.40 1.58
C ILE A 297 -5.45 22.28 2.80
N ARG A 298 -6.77 22.30 2.60
CA ARG A 298 -7.75 22.27 3.69
C ARG A 298 -7.68 20.95 4.47
N ASN A 299 -7.67 19.83 3.76
CA ASN A 299 -7.58 18.51 4.38
C ASN A 299 -6.24 18.33 5.12
N ALA A 300 -5.15 18.85 4.55
CA ALA A 300 -3.82 18.79 5.14
C ALA A 300 -3.67 19.64 6.42
N LYS A 301 -4.46 20.71 6.60
CA LYS A 301 -4.41 21.58 7.78
C LYS A 301 -4.99 20.95 9.04
N ILE A 302 -5.71 19.82 8.93
CA ILE A 302 -6.25 19.12 10.10
C ILE A 302 -5.10 18.76 11.05
N PRO A 303 -5.18 19.13 12.35
CA PRO A 303 -4.05 18.95 13.30
C PRO A 303 -3.60 17.52 13.46
N ASP A 304 -4.53 16.56 13.45
CA ASP A 304 -4.26 15.13 13.64
C ASP A 304 -3.64 14.45 12.42
N ILE A 305 -3.58 15.12 11.27
CA ILE A 305 -2.87 14.64 10.09
C ILE A 305 -1.40 15.03 10.18
N ASP A 306 -0.51 14.03 10.20
CA ASP A 306 0.92 14.22 10.44
C ASP A 306 1.70 14.52 9.16
N PHE A 307 1.33 13.92 8.04
CA PHE A 307 1.94 14.15 6.73
C PHE A 307 0.90 14.08 5.63
N VAL A 308 1.23 14.60 4.47
CA VAL A 308 0.32 14.62 3.33
C VAL A 308 0.81 13.71 2.23
N SER A 309 -0.14 13.07 1.55
CA SER A 309 0.08 12.21 0.40
C SER A 309 -0.28 12.90 -0.90
N ILE A 310 0.48 12.62 -1.94
CA ILE A 310 0.14 12.93 -3.32
C ILE A 310 0.36 11.70 -4.20
N HIS A 311 -0.43 11.58 -5.27
CA HIS A 311 -0.26 10.58 -6.31
C HIS A 311 0.19 11.23 -7.61
N LEU A 312 0.65 10.44 -8.60
CA LEU A 312 1.18 11.00 -9.84
C LEU A 312 1.06 10.00 -11.01
N TYR A 313 0.06 10.24 -11.85
CA TYR A 313 -0.27 9.42 -13.02
C TYR A 313 -0.48 10.28 -14.27
N PRO A 314 0.57 10.81 -14.89
CA PRO A 314 0.44 11.76 -16.00
C PRO A 314 -0.27 11.15 -17.22
N ASP A 315 -0.17 9.85 -17.45
CA ASP A 315 -0.83 9.17 -18.57
C ASP A 315 -2.36 9.19 -18.48
N THR A 316 -2.90 9.15 -17.25
CA THR A 316 -4.35 9.14 -17.00
C THR A 316 -4.91 10.53 -16.74
N TRP A 317 -4.07 11.45 -16.25
CA TRP A 317 -4.52 12.78 -15.81
C TRP A 317 -4.39 13.88 -16.86
N LEU A 318 -3.42 13.76 -17.79
CA LEU A 318 -3.29 14.71 -18.89
C LEU A 318 -4.30 14.34 -19.97
N GLN A 319 -5.16 15.29 -20.34
CA GLN A 319 -6.28 15.07 -21.28
C GLN A 319 -5.87 14.73 -22.71
N HIS A 320 -4.61 14.97 -23.06
CA HIS A 320 -4.11 14.67 -24.40
C HIS A 320 -3.65 13.22 -24.47
N GLN A 321 -4.39 12.37 -25.19
CA GLN A 321 -4.05 10.95 -25.41
C GLN A 321 -2.63 10.72 -25.97
N HIS A 322 -1.89 11.79 -26.26
CA HIS A 322 -0.57 11.81 -26.86
C HIS A 322 0.38 12.81 -26.17
N ALA A 323 0.21 13.02 -24.84
CA ALA A 323 1.16 13.86 -24.13
C ALA A 323 2.60 13.36 -24.34
N THR A 324 3.47 14.23 -24.85
CA THR A 324 4.89 13.91 -25.04
C THR A 324 5.60 13.65 -23.71
N VAL A 325 6.78 13.05 -23.77
CA VAL A 325 7.59 12.84 -22.55
C VAL A 325 7.92 14.17 -21.88
N GLU A 326 8.21 15.21 -22.67
CA GLU A 326 8.51 16.55 -22.19
C GLU A 326 7.33 17.18 -21.47
N GLU A 327 6.10 17.03 -21.99
CA GLU A 327 4.87 17.51 -21.34
C GLU A 327 4.63 16.77 -20.02
N LYS A 328 4.78 15.44 -20.00
CA LYS A 328 4.69 14.63 -18.77
C LYS A 328 5.73 15.09 -17.74
N LEU A 329 6.99 15.27 -18.14
CA LEU A 329 8.05 15.73 -17.25
C LEU A 329 7.83 17.16 -16.74
N LYS A 330 7.30 18.05 -17.58
CA LYS A 330 6.91 19.40 -17.15
C LYS A 330 5.82 19.34 -16.09
N PHE A 331 4.79 18.53 -16.32
CA PHE A 331 3.71 18.32 -15.35
C PHE A 331 4.24 17.75 -14.03
N VAL A 332 5.06 16.69 -14.09
CA VAL A 332 5.70 16.07 -12.91
C VAL A 332 6.43 17.10 -12.06
N LYS A 333 7.28 17.91 -12.71
CA LYS A 333 8.04 18.95 -12.02
C LYS A 333 7.12 19.96 -11.33
N GLN A 334 6.10 20.44 -12.05
CA GLN A 334 5.15 21.39 -11.51
C GLN A 334 4.35 20.81 -10.36
N TRP A 335 3.78 19.59 -10.54
CA TRP A 335 2.96 18.92 -9.55
C TRP A 335 3.72 18.69 -8.25
N VAL A 336 4.82 17.95 -8.31
CA VAL A 336 5.59 17.59 -7.12
C VAL A 336 6.22 18.81 -6.45
N ALA A 337 6.77 19.75 -7.22
CA ALA A 337 7.39 20.94 -6.66
C ALA A 337 6.39 21.87 -5.96
N SER A 338 5.17 22.06 -6.53
CA SER A 338 4.14 22.88 -5.90
C SER A 338 3.68 22.32 -4.56
N HIS A 339 3.47 21.00 -4.49
CA HIS A 339 3.07 20.35 -3.23
C HIS A 339 4.17 20.40 -2.18
N ILE A 340 5.44 20.22 -2.57
CA ILE A 340 6.58 20.39 -1.67
C ILE A 340 6.65 21.83 -1.16
N GLU A 341 6.47 22.81 -2.03
CA GLU A 341 6.46 24.22 -1.66
C GLU A 341 5.35 24.51 -0.64
N ASP A 342 4.14 23.98 -0.85
CA ASP A 342 3.03 24.15 0.09
C ASP A 342 3.30 23.41 1.42
N GLY A 343 3.93 22.23 1.35
CA GLY A 343 4.42 21.54 2.53
C GLY A 343 5.41 22.34 3.36
N ASP A 344 6.33 23.03 2.68
CA ASP A 344 7.35 23.88 3.32
C ASP A 344 6.75 25.18 3.91
N LYS A 345 5.90 25.87 3.11
CA LYS A 345 5.52 27.26 3.41
C LYS A 345 4.16 27.40 4.10
N GLU A 346 3.21 26.52 3.72
CA GLU A 346 1.80 26.65 4.13
C GLU A 346 1.40 25.67 5.22
N LEU A 347 1.92 24.44 5.15
CA LEU A 347 1.47 23.32 5.99
C LEU A 347 2.43 23.01 7.14
N GLY A 348 3.71 23.22 6.96
CA GLY A 348 4.73 22.75 7.90
C GLY A 348 4.69 21.22 8.10
N LYS A 349 4.35 20.47 7.04
CA LYS A 349 4.17 19.02 7.07
C LYS A 349 4.95 18.32 5.95
N PRO A 350 5.47 17.08 6.20
CA PRO A 350 6.10 16.29 5.16
C PRO A 350 5.12 15.97 4.02
N VAL A 351 5.62 16.00 2.80
CA VAL A 351 4.90 15.61 1.58
C VAL A 351 5.50 14.33 1.04
N LEU A 352 4.70 13.29 0.93
CA LEU A 352 5.08 12.00 0.38
C LEU A 352 4.35 11.78 -0.94
N THR A 353 5.08 11.51 -2.02
CA THR A 353 4.50 10.97 -3.25
C THR A 353 4.24 9.49 -3.02
N THR A 354 3.07 9.17 -2.46
CA THR A 354 2.73 7.82 -2.01
C THR A 354 2.38 6.87 -3.14
N GLU A 355 2.11 7.41 -4.33
CA GLU A 355 1.99 6.63 -5.56
C GLU A 355 2.53 7.41 -6.75
N PHE A 356 3.33 6.75 -7.57
CA PHE A 356 3.66 7.25 -8.91
C PHE A 356 3.96 6.10 -9.87
N GLY A 357 3.55 6.27 -11.11
CA GLY A 357 3.75 5.28 -12.16
C GLY A 357 3.58 5.85 -13.56
N LEU A 358 4.06 5.11 -14.56
CA LEU A 358 3.85 5.38 -15.97
C LEU A 358 3.30 4.11 -16.62
N SER A 359 2.13 4.21 -17.26
CA SER A 359 1.44 3.08 -17.86
C SER A 359 2.23 2.51 -19.06
N HIS A 360 2.50 1.22 -19.02
CA HIS A 360 3.14 0.52 -20.13
C HIS A 360 2.18 0.31 -21.32
N ARG A 361 0.88 0.51 -21.12
CA ARG A 361 -0.15 0.47 -22.19
C ARG A 361 -0.41 1.83 -22.81
N ALA A 362 0.17 2.89 -22.26
CA ALA A 362 0.03 4.22 -22.87
C ALA A 362 0.59 4.22 -24.29
N LYS A 363 -0.12 4.84 -25.23
CA LYS A 363 0.33 4.94 -26.62
C LYS A 363 1.68 5.65 -26.71
N GLY A 364 2.65 5.02 -27.40
CA GLY A 364 4.02 5.52 -27.48
C GLY A 364 4.86 5.26 -26.23
N PHE A 365 4.44 4.34 -25.37
CA PHE A 365 5.27 3.92 -24.23
C PHE A 365 6.62 3.36 -24.70
N ASP A 366 7.65 3.79 -24.00
CA ASP A 366 9.01 3.26 -24.11
C ASP A 366 9.59 3.12 -22.69
N ALA A 367 10.29 2.02 -22.42
CA ALA A 367 10.87 1.75 -21.10
C ALA A 367 11.89 2.83 -20.67
N SER A 368 12.63 3.41 -21.64
CA SER A 368 13.55 4.52 -21.35
C SER A 368 12.81 5.78 -20.88
N HIS A 369 11.63 6.06 -21.42
CA HIS A 369 10.79 7.17 -20.97
C HIS A 369 10.30 6.98 -19.55
N ARG A 370 9.97 5.74 -19.16
CA ARG A 370 9.63 5.38 -17.78
C ARG A 370 10.82 5.63 -16.85
N ASP A 371 12.00 5.21 -17.22
CA ASP A 371 13.22 5.43 -16.42
C ASP A 371 13.50 6.92 -16.23
N VAL A 372 13.34 7.75 -17.27
CA VAL A 372 13.49 9.21 -17.20
C VAL A 372 12.43 9.83 -16.28
N PHE A 373 11.17 9.38 -16.37
CA PHE A 373 10.09 9.83 -15.50
C PHE A 373 10.37 9.49 -14.03
N TYR A 374 10.74 8.24 -13.71
CA TYR A 374 11.08 7.82 -12.35
C TYR A 374 12.27 8.61 -11.79
N LYS A 375 13.29 8.81 -12.63
CA LYS A 375 14.44 9.62 -12.26
C LYS A 375 14.05 11.05 -11.93
N ALA A 376 13.15 11.67 -12.70
CA ALA A 376 12.68 13.03 -12.46
C ALA A 376 11.97 13.16 -11.10
N VAL A 377 11.08 12.22 -10.75
CA VAL A 377 10.41 12.19 -9.45
C VAL A 377 11.42 12.06 -8.32
N TYR A 378 12.33 11.09 -8.44
CA TYR A 378 13.37 10.86 -7.43
C TYR A 378 14.33 12.04 -7.27
N ASP A 379 14.67 12.75 -8.34
CA ASP A 379 15.57 13.91 -8.28
C ASP A 379 14.93 15.10 -7.56
N ILE A 380 13.63 15.32 -7.74
CA ILE A 380 12.90 16.38 -7.04
C ILE A 380 12.86 16.09 -5.53
N VAL A 381 12.49 14.86 -5.16
CA VAL A 381 12.44 14.43 -3.75
C VAL A 381 13.83 14.47 -3.12
N TYR A 382 14.86 13.96 -3.80
CA TYR A 382 16.24 14.03 -3.32
C TYR A 382 16.72 15.48 -3.14
N GLY A 383 16.42 16.35 -4.10
CA GLY A 383 16.74 17.77 -4.00
C GLY A 383 16.06 18.45 -2.81
N SER A 384 14.83 18.07 -2.48
CA SER A 384 14.13 18.53 -1.28
C SER A 384 14.83 18.00 -0.01
N ALA A 385 15.12 16.70 0.05
CA ALA A 385 15.81 16.08 1.19
C ALA A 385 17.18 16.72 1.50
N VAL A 386 17.96 17.05 0.45
CA VAL A 386 19.26 17.74 0.59
C VAL A 386 19.12 19.12 1.26
N ARG A 387 18.03 19.83 0.98
CA ARG A 387 17.75 21.15 1.56
C ARG A 387 17.05 21.08 2.92
N GLY A 388 16.69 19.89 3.39
CA GLY A 388 15.84 19.72 4.56
C GLY A 388 14.40 20.20 4.36
N GLY A 389 13.89 20.13 3.12
CA GLY A 389 12.54 20.54 2.77
C GLY A 389 11.49 19.45 3.02
N ALA A 390 10.21 19.80 2.76
CA ALA A 390 9.04 18.96 3.02
C ALA A 390 8.94 17.71 2.15
N GLY A 391 9.53 17.69 0.94
CA GLY A 391 9.49 16.51 0.06
C GLY A 391 10.28 15.35 0.66
N ALA A 392 9.57 14.40 1.28
CA ALA A 392 10.17 13.39 2.14
C ALA A 392 10.38 12.03 1.45
N ALA A 393 9.50 11.63 0.54
CA ALA A 393 9.50 10.28 -0.04
C ALA A 393 8.87 10.19 -1.42
N ALA A 394 9.17 9.09 -2.15
CA ALA A 394 8.45 8.68 -3.34
C ALA A 394 8.30 7.15 -3.36
N PHE A 395 7.07 6.67 -3.63
CA PHE A 395 6.69 5.26 -3.60
C PHE A 395 6.17 4.82 -4.96
N VAL A 396 6.85 3.84 -5.53
CA VAL A 396 6.47 3.26 -6.82
C VAL A 396 5.11 2.58 -6.72
N TRP A 397 4.20 2.88 -7.62
CA TRP A 397 3.01 2.08 -7.86
C TRP A 397 3.22 1.25 -9.13
N GLN A 398 3.26 -0.06 -9.03
CA GLN A 398 3.45 -0.94 -7.88
C GLN A 398 4.57 -1.96 -8.16
N LEU A 399 5.10 -2.59 -7.13
CA LEU A 399 6.04 -3.71 -7.30
C LEU A 399 5.34 -5.03 -6.99
N ALA A 400 5.63 -6.04 -7.81
CA ALA A 400 5.24 -7.43 -7.60
C ALA A 400 6.40 -8.38 -7.91
N PRO A 401 6.51 -9.54 -7.26
CA PRO A 401 7.44 -10.60 -7.67
C PRO A 401 6.91 -11.31 -8.92
N GLU A 402 7.77 -12.03 -9.62
CA GLU A 402 7.40 -12.88 -10.76
C GLU A 402 6.26 -13.84 -10.44
N GLY A 403 5.42 -14.15 -11.43
CA GLY A 403 4.31 -15.11 -11.33
C GLY A 403 3.15 -14.57 -10.50
N MET A 404 2.85 -13.27 -10.66
CA MET A 404 1.72 -12.59 -10.03
C MET A 404 0.93 -11.73 -11.02
N GLU A 405 0.84 -12.17 -12.27
CA GLU A 405 0.22 -11.43 -13.37
C GLU A 405 -1.24 -11.06 -13.06
N GLU A 406 -1.92 -11.86 -12.24
CA GLU A 406 -3.29 -11.64 -11.79
C GLU A 406 -3.47 -10.41 -10.86
N PHE A 407 -2.35 -9.89 -10.30
CA PHE A 407 -2.32 -8.68 -9.47
C PHE A 407 -1.69 -7.49 -10.19
N HIS A 408 -1.29 -7.68 -11.45
CA HIS A 408 -0.70 -6.61 -12.23
C HIS A 408 -1.77 -5.67 -12.79
N ASP A 409 -1.40 -4.42 -12.83
CA ASP A 409 -2.06 -3.36 -13.61
C ASP A 409 -1.08 -2.78 -14.65
N ASP A 410 -1.50 -1.72 -15.32
CA ASP A 410 -0.71 -1.07 -16.37
C ASP A 410 0.60 -0.44 -15.86
N PHE A 411 0.74 -0.25 -14.57
CA PHE A 411 1.87 0.42 -13.93
C PHE A 411 2.81 -0.55 -13.23
N SER A 412 2.44 -1.84 -13.15
CA SER A 412 3.17 -2.85 -12.41
C SER A 412 4.59 -3.04 -12.89
N VAL A 413 5.50 -3.19 -11.95
CA VAL A 413 6.92 -3.44 -12.17
C VAL A 413 7.33 -4.72 -11.46
N VAL A 414 7.89 -5.66 -12.21
CA VAL A 414 8.58 -6.84 -11.68
C VAL A 414 10.07 -6.52 -11.67
N PRO A 415 10.73 -6.39 -10.50
CA PRO A 415 12.11 -5.91 -10.42
C PRO A 415 13.12 -6.73 -11.23
N SER A 416 12.97 -8.04 -11.28
CA SER A 416 13.85 -8.94 -12.05
C SER A 416 13.71 -8.78 -13.58
N GLU A 417 12.54 -8.38 -14.06
CA GLU A 417 12.24 -8.15 -15.48
C GLU A 417 12.62 -6.75 -15.96
N HIS A 418 12.83 -5.81 -15.01
CA HIS A 418 13.11 -4.40 -15.29
C HIS A 418 14.44 -3.94 -14.68
N PRO A 419 15.60 -4.44 -15.16
CA PRO A 419 16.89 -4.22 -14.50
C PRO A 419 17.34 -2.76 -14.48
N SER A 420 16.95 -1.93 -15.45
CA SER A 420 17.25 -0.49 -15.44
C SER A 420 16.54 0.21 -14.28
N LEU A 421 15.26 -0.09 -14.11
CA LEU A 421 14.44 0.47 -13.06
C LEU A 421 14.85 -0.06 -11.68
N TYR A 422 15.20 -1.34 -11.58
CA TYR A 422 15.79 -1.91 -10.36
C TYR A 422 17.01 -1.11 -9.89
N ARG A 423 17.97 -0.86 -10.83
CA ARG A 423 19.17 -0.06 -10.53
C ARG A 423 18.83 1.38 -10.12
N LEU A 424 17.84 1.98 -10.77
CA LEU A 424 17.40 3.35 -10.47
C LEU A 424 16.78 3.46 -9.07
N ILE A 425 15.92 2.52 -8.70
CA ILE A 425 15.32 2.45 -7.36
C ILE A 425 16.39 2.25 -6.30
N LYS A 426 17.34 1.32 -6.54
CA LYS A 426 18.48 1.07 -5.63
C LYS A 426 19.36 2.30 -5.48
N ALA A 427 19.66 2.99 -6.58
CA ALA A 427 20.46 4.21 -6.56
C ALA A 427 19.79 5.32 -5.72
N GLN A 428 18.46 5.46 -5.80
CA GLN A 428 17.70 6.38 -4.96
C GLN A 428 17.82 6.02 -3.48
N SER A 429 17.65 4.77 -3.10
CA SER A 429 17.82 4.29 -1.73
C SER A 429 19.22 4.63 -1.21
N CYS A 430 20.23 4.36 -2.02
CA CYS A 430 21.64 4.60 -1.65
C CYS A 430 21.96 6.08 -1.43
N ARG A 431 21.48 6.97 -2.30
CA ARG A 431 21.77 8.41 -2.14
C ARG A 431 21.02 9.02 -0.95
N LEU A 432 19.79 8.59 -0.66
CA LEU A 432 19.04 9.02 0.51
C LEU A 432 19.70 8.54 1.83
N ALA A 433 20.16 7.28 1.88
CA ALA A 433 20.88 6.76 3.04
C ALA A 433 22.19 7.49 3.31
N LYS A 434 22.89 7.96 2.26
CA LYS A 434 24.12 8.78 2.39
C LYS A 434 23.85 10.14 3.06
N LEU A 435 22.68 10.76 2.87
CA LEU A 435 22.31 12.01 3.54
C LEU A 435 22.31 11.88 5.06
N ARG A 436 22.00 10.70 5.58
CA ARG A 436 22.02 10.38 7.01
C ARG A 436 23.44 10.11 7.55
N ARG A 437 24.48 10.20 6.70
CA ARG A 437 25.90 9.94 7.04
C ARG A 437 26.11 8.61 7.78
N GLY A 438 25.34 7.58 7.44
CA GLY A 438 25.37 6.25 8.09
C GLY A 438 24.89 6.23 9.54
N LYS A 439 24.23 7.28 10.02
CA LYS A 439 23.64 7.31 11.35
C LYS A 439 22.31 6.55 11.38
N GLY A 440 22.13 5.71 12.40
CA GLY A 440 20.96 4.83 12.56
C GLY A 440 21.10 3.48 11.82
N GLU A 441 20.52 2.45 12.41
CA GLU A 441 20.66 1.05 11.94
C GLU A 441 20.08 0.85 10.52
N GLU A 442 18.98 1.53 10.20
CA GLU A 442 18.39 1.46 8.87
C GLU A 442 19.31 2.01 7.78
N ALA A 443 19.91 3.20 8.00
CA ALA A 443 20.85 3.76 7.02
C ALA A 443 22.09 2.87 6.84
N LYS A 444 22.60 2.25 7.90
CA LYS A 444 23.69 1.26 7.81
C LYS A 444 23.28 0.04 6.99
N ARG A 445 22.06 -0.50 7.22
CA ARG A 445 21.51 -1.61 6.44
C ARG A 445 21.45 -1.27 4.96
N VAL A 446 20.86 -0.12 4.60
CA VAL A 446 20.76 0.32 3.20
C VAL A 446 22.14 0.50 2.58
N LEU A 447 23.09 1.12 3.28
CA LEU A 447 24.45 1.33 2.78
C LEU A 447 25.21 0.01 2.58
N SER A 448 24.97 -1.01 3.41
CA SER A 448 25.59 -2.34 3.20
C SER A 448 25.11 -2.99 1.90
N VAL A 449 23.82 -2.86 1.59
CA VAL A 449 23.23 -3.32 0.33
C VAL A 449 23.81 -2.57 -0.88
N CYS A 450 24.11 -1.27 -0.72
CA CYS A 450 24.69 -0.46 -1.77
C CYS A 450 26.14 -0.88 -2.09
N ALA A 451 26.92 -1.24 -1.07
CA ALA A 451 28.30 -1.69 -1.23
C ALA A 451 28.40 -3.06 -1.94
N ALA A 452 27.50 -3.99 -1.64
CA ALA A 452 27.47 -5.33 -2.21
C ALA A 452 27.19 -5.38 -3.73
N GLY A 453 26.70 -4.31 -4.33
CA GLY A 453 26.42 -4.23 -5.77
C GLY A 453 27.48 -3.50 -6.59
N SER A 454 28.61 -3.15 -5.98
CA SER A 454 29.72 -2.41 -6.62
C SER A 454 30.92 -3.32 -6.97
N SER A 455 30.81 -4.64 -6.73
CA SER A 455 31.84 -5.65 -7.01
C SER A 455 31.56 -6.43 -8.31
#